data_78ea58dd2b17efe27eef31be1ec7ba89
#
_entry.id   78ea58dd2b17efe27eef31be1ec7ba89
#
_cell.length_a   1.000
_cell.length_b   1.000
_cell.length_c   1.000
_cell.angle_alpha   90.00
_cell.angle_beta   90.00
_cell.angle_gamma   90.00
#
_symmetry.space_group_name_H-M   'P 1'
#
loop_
_entity.id
_entity.type
_entity.pdbx_description
1 polymer ?
#
loop_
_entity_poly.entity_id
_entity_poly.type
_entity_poly.pdbx_seq_one_letter_code
_entity_poly.pdbx_strand_id
1 'polypeptide(L)'
;RREKENPLHGAEEIRHSCETAQGRKKRSVPMRKRQEIQTLLRKIMSVKKNLDYIIVLGAHVDGTRMTLALLERARRALLYLEENPGTKAVLSGGKGDGENISEAEAMYRYLTGHGINGDRLIREEESTSTKENLEFSCRKIGTTDCSVGVVTNNFHVWRGAAIARKCGF
;
A
#
# COMPACT_ATOMS: atom_id res chain seq x y z
N ARG A 1 -18.18 40.65 -59.10
CA ARG A 1 -19.15 40.12 -58.13
C ARG A 1 -18.56 38.84 -57.58
N ARG A 2 -18.14 38.90 -56.32
CA ARG A 2 -17.70 37.72 -55.56
C ARG A 2 -18.84 37.33 -54.64
N GLU A 3 -19.39 36.14 -54.83
CA GLU A 3 -20.34 35.53 -53.91
C GLU A 3 -19.60 35.07 -52.64
N LYS A 4 -20.20 35.37 -51.48
CA LYS A 4 -19.68 34.99 -50.17
C LYS A 4 -20.30 33.63 -49.82
N GLU A 5 -19.51 32.61 -49.73
CA GLU A 5 -19.91 31.33 -49.17
C GLU A 5 -20.15 31.43 -47.64
N ASN A 6 -21.22 30.87 -47.18
CA ASN A 6 -21.71 30.90 -45.82
C ASN A 6 -21.14 29.69 -45.01
N PRO A 7 -20.43 29.89 -43.88
CA PRO A 7 -19.74 28.79 -43.18
C PRO A 7 -20.61 28.12 -42.08
N LEU A 8 -21.89 27.86 -42.32
CA LEU A 8 -22.76 27.28 -41.28
C LEU A 8 -23.28 25.86 -41.56
N HIS A 9 -22.68 25.12 -42.49
CA HIS A 9 -23.15 23.74 -42.81
C HIS A 9 -22.31 22.64 -42.18
N GLY A 10 -21.32 22.93 -41.32
CA GLY A 10 -20.43 21.92 -40.69
C GLY A 10 -20.74 21.55 -39.22
N ALA A 11 -21.77 22.17 -38.62
CA ALA A 11 -22.01 22.05 -37.18
C ALA A 11 -23.06 21.01 -36.75
N GLU A 12 -23.81 20.44 -37.68
CA GLU A 12 -24.89 19.48 -37.34
C GLU A 12 -24.51 18.02 -37.45
N GLU A 13 -23.47 17.67 -38.19
CA GLU A 13 -23.06 16.27 -38.35
C GLU A 13 -22.22 15.71 -37.19
N ILE A 14 -21.70 16.56 -36.29
CA ILE A 14 -20.89 16.16 -35.13
C ILE A 14 -21.75 15.81 -33.90
N ARG A 15 -23.02 16.15 -33.89
CA ARG A 15 -23.91 15.86 -32.73
C ARG A 15 -24.52 14.46 -32.72
N HIS A 16 -24.52 13.72 -33.80
CA HIS A 16 -25.14 12.39 -33.86
C HIS A 16 -24.22 11.21 -33.58
N SER A 17 -22.90 11.40 -33.45
CA SER A 17 -21.98 10.32 -33.15
C SER A 17 -21.58 10.22 -31.66
N CYS A 18 -22.10 11.10 -30.80
CA CYS A 18 -21.77 11.11 -29.37
C CYS A 18 -22.82 10.46 -28.44
N GLU A 19 -23.97 10.03 -28.97
CA GLU A 19 -25.08 9.49 -28.16
C GLU A 19 -25.11 7.97 -28.02
N THR A 20 -24.22 7.21 -28.64
CA THR A 20 -24.23 5.74 -28.55
C THR A 20 -23.21 5.14 -27.57
N ALA A 21 -22.48 5.95 -26.78
CA ALA A 21 -21.52 5.48 -25.78
C ALA A 21 -22.05 5.46 -24.32
N GLN A 22 -23.32 5.79 -24.09
CA GLN A 22 -23.94 5.71 -22.76
C GLN A 22 -24.76 4.43 -22.63
N GLY A 23 -24.17 3.35 -22.06
CA GLY A 23 -24.98 2.15 -21.83
C GLY A 23 -24.28 0.93 -21.19
N ARG A 24 -23.04 1.00 -20.74
CA ARG A 24 -22.54 -0.03 -19.84
C ARG A 24 -22.72 0.38 -18.37
N LYS A 25 -23.92 0.17 -17.83
CA LYS A 25 -24.13 0.16 -16.38
C LYS A 25 -23.16 -0.86 -15.78
N LYS A 26 -22.09 -0.38 -15.13
CA LYS A 26 -21.24 -1.23 -14.27
C LYS A 26 -22.19 -1.86 -13.24
N ARG A 27 -22.45 -3.15 -13.36
CA ARG A 27 -23.23 -3.90 -12.38
C ARG A 27 -22.50 -3.78 -11.05
N SER A 28 -22.98 -2.90 -10.18
CA SER A 28 -22.47 -2.80 -8.82
C SER A 28 -22.76 -4.11 -8.10
N VAL A 29 -21.70 -4.75 -7.60
CA VAL A 29 -21.89 -5.97 -6.78
C VAL A 29 -22.70 -5.57 -5.55
N PRO A 30 -23.83 -6.28 -5.24
CA PRO A 30 -24.65 -5.97 -4.08
C PRO A 30 -23.85 -5.94 -2.79
N MET A 31 -24.15 -4.99 -1.89
CA MET A 31 -23.45 -4.81 -0.62
C MET A 31 -23.27 -6.11 0.16
N ARG A 32 -24.29 -6.95 0.20
CA ARG A 32 -24.26 -8.26 0.86
C ARG A 32 -23.19 -9.19 0.27
N LYS A 33 -23.08 -9.26 -1.06
CA LYS A 33 -22.02 -10.03 -1.74
C LYS A 33 -20.62 -9.47 -1.48
N ARG A 34 -20.48 -8.14 -1.35
CA ARG A 34 -19.20 -7.52 -0.99
C ARG A 34 -18.77 -7.91 0.41
N GLN A 35 -19.69 -7.94 1.37
CA GLN A 35 -19.43 -8.38 2.75
C GLN A 35 -19.09 -9.87 2.81
N GLU A 36 -19.81 -10.72 2.08
CA GLU A 36 -19.52 -12.15 2.00
C GLU A 36 -18.13 -12.43 1.39
N ILE A 37 -17.78 -11.73 0.29
CA ILE A 37 -16.45 -11.83 -0.32
C ILE A 37 -15.37 -11.33 0.63
N GLN A 38 -15.57 -10.23 1.34
CA GLN A 38 -14.61 -9.74 2.33
C GLN A 38 -14.46 -10.71 3.51
N THR A 39 -15.54 -11.30 3.98
CA THR A 39 -15.51 -12.31 5.04
C THR A 39 -14.80 -13.59 4.58
N LEU A 40 -15.02 -14.00 3.34
CA LEU A 40 -14.34 -15.16 2.73
C LEU A 40 -12.84 -14.89 2.53
N LEU A 41 -12.49 -13.70 2.04
CA LEU A 41 -11.08 -13.27 1.91
C LEU A 41 -10.38 -13.17 3.26
N ARG A 42 -11.08 -12.71 4.31
CA ARG A 42 -10.56 -12.72 5.70
C ARG A 42 -10.32 -14.15 6.19
N LYS A 43 -11.16 -15.10 5.82
CA LYS A 43 -11.06 -16.51 6.24
C LYS A 43 -9.97 -17.29 5.50
N ILE A 44 -9.72 -16.94 4.23
CA ILE A 44 -8.68 -17.55 3.38
C ILE A 44 -7.29 -17.02 3.73
N MET A 45 -7.18 -15.77 4.21
CA MET A 45 -5.96 -15.15 4.69
C MET A 45 -5.99 -15.10 6.21
N SER A 46 -5.80 -16.24 6.88
CA SER A 46 -5.62 -16.26 8.33
C SER A 46 -4.25 -15.64 8.68
N VAL A 47 -4.21 -14.31 8.64
CA VAL A 47 -3.09 -13.59 9.23
C VAL A 47 -3.15 -13.81 10.74
N LYS A 48 -2.07 -14.31 11.33
CA LYS A 48 -1.96 -14.48 12.77
C LYS A 48 -2.26 -13.15 13.46
N LYS A 49 -3.23 -13.14 14.37
CA LYS A 49 -3.61 -11.94 15.15
C LYS A 49 -2.67 -11.76 16.34
N ASN A 50 -2.66 -10.53 16.86
CA ASN A 50 -1.91 -10.16 18.05
C ASN A 50 -0.42 -10.51 17.98
N LEU A 51 0.20 -10.25 16.83
CA LEU A 51 1.66 -10.28 16.72
C LEU A 51 2.25 -9.14 17.57
N ASP A 52 3.43 -9.38 18.15
CA ASP A 52 4.15 -8.33 18.87
C ASP A 52 4.62 -7.24 17.91
N TYR A 53 5.11 -7.65 16.75
CA TYR A 53 5.57 -6.72 15.70
C TYR A 53 5.09 -7.10 14.30
N ILE A 54 4.94 -6.09 13.46
CA ILE A 54 4.93 -6.25 12.00
C ILE A 54 6.07 -5.43 11.40
N ILE A 55 6.75 -5.99 10.40
CA ILE A 55 7.74 -5.27 9.58
C ILE A 55 7.07 -4.93 8.26
N VAL A 56 6.96 -3.63 7.95
CA VAL A 56 6.41 -3.15 6.69
C VAL A 56 7.56 -2.77 5.78
N LEU A 57 7.77 -3.55 4.72
CA LEU A 57 8.87 -3.32 3.80
C LEU A 57 8.59 -2.16 2.86
N GLY A 58 9.58 -1.35 2.63
CA GLY A 58 9.59 -0.27 1.65
C GLY A 58 9.48 -0.77 0.21
N ALA A 59 9.10 0.12 -0.69
CA ALA A 59 9.00 -0.16 -2.12
C ALA A 59 9.58 0.96 -2.99
N HIS A 60 9.02 2.15 -2.93
CA HIS A 60 9.55 3.36 -3.58
C HIS A 60 8.65 4.57 -3.26
N VAL A 61 9.27 5.76 -3.24
CA VAL A 61 8.62 7.07 -3.08
C VAL A 61 8.97 7.93 -4.30
N ASP A 62 7.98 8.55 -4.92
CA ASP A 62 8.17 9.54 -5.98
C ASP A 62 8.17 10.94 -5.35
N GLY A 63 9.34 11.52 -5.17
CA GLY A 63 9.54 12.75 -4.39
C GLY A 63 9.12 12.57 -2.93
N THR A 64 7.89 12.96 -2.60
CA THR A 64 7.27 12.77 -1.27
C THR A 64 6.04 11.86 -1.31
N ARG A 65 5.64 11.37 -2.49
CA ARG A 65 4.42 10.58 -2.69
C ARG A 65 4.75 9.10 -2.73
N MET A 66 4.03 8.33 -1.95
CA MET A 66 4.14 6.87 -2.01
C MET A 66 3.67 6.35 -3.38
N THR A 67 4.45 5.46 -3.97
CA THR A 67 3.98 4.66 -5.12
C THR A 67 2.80 3.78 -4.71
N LEU A 68 2.04 3.27 -5.68
CA LEU A 68 0.91 2.38 -5.40
C LEU A 68 1.33 1.15 -4.59
N ALA A 69 2.50 0.59 -4.88
CA ALA A 69 3.03 -0.57 -4.17
C ALA A 69 3.29 -0.28 -2.67
N LEU A 70 3.89 0.87 -2.36
CA LEU A 70 4.14 1.29 -0.99
C LEU A 70 2.83 1.63 -0.26
N LEU A 71 1.92 2.33 -0.94
CA LEU A 71 0.61 2.68 -0.40
C LEU A 71 -0.23 1.45 -0.02
N GLU A 72 -0.22 0.41 -0.85
CA GLU A 72 -0.94 -0.83 -0.55
C GLU A 72 -0.35 -1.56 0.67
N ARG A 73 0.97 -1.53 0.85
CA ARG A 73 1.62 -2.05 2.07
C ARG A 73 1.22 -1.23 3.30
N ALA A 74 1.27 0.10 3.22
CA ALA A 74 0.87 0.98 4.30
C ALA A 74 -0.61 0.81 4.68
N ARG A 75 -1.51 0.66 3.70
CA ARG A 75 -2.94 0.37 3.93
C ARG A 75 -3.15 -0.97 4.63
N ARG A 76 -2.41 -2.00 4.24
CA ARG A 76 -2.51 -3.30 4.88
C ARG A 76 -2.01 -3.24 6.32
N ALA A 77 -0.91 -2.52 6.57
CA ALA A 77 -0.39 -2.28 7.91
C ALA A 77 -1.40 -1.50 8.77
N LEU A 78 -2.02 -0.45 8.22
CA LEU A 78 -3.07 0.33 8.91
C LEU A 78 -4.19 -0.59 9.41
N LEU A 79 -4.81 -1.36 8.52
CA LEU A 79 -5.90 -2.28 8.88
C LEU A 79 -5.48 -3.29 9.97
N TYR A 80 -4.25 -3.81 9.87
CA TYR A 80 -3.74 -4.74 10.88
C TYR A 80 -3.55 -4.07 12.24
N LEU A 81 -2.97 -2.87 12.26
CA LEU A 81 -2.71 -2.11 13.50
C LEU A 81 -3.98 -1.62 14.18
N GLU A 82 -5.04 -1.30 13.41
CA GLU A 82 -6.36 -0.97 13.93
C GLU A 82 -7.01 -2.18 14.62
N GLU A 83 -6.92 -3.36 14.01
CA GLU A 83 -7.47 -4.61 14.57
C GLU A 83 -6.63 -5.18 15.73
N ASN A 84 -5.37 -4.76 15.88
CA ASN A 84 -4.41 -5.30 16.85
C ASN A 84 -3.69 -4.16 17.60
N PRO A 85 -4.35 -3.52 18.58
CA PRO A 85 -3.84 -2.31 19.26
C PRO A 85 -2.54 -2.53 20.04
N GLY A 86 -2.21 -3.77 20.44
CA GLY A 86 -0.96 -4.12 21.13
C GLY A 86 0.25 -4.28 20.19
N THR A 87 0.02 -4.41 18.88
CA THR A 87 1.10 -4.63 17.90
C THR A 87 1.86 -3.33 17.61
N LYS A 88 3.19 -3.43 17.52
CA LYS A 88 4.06 -2.35 17.00
C LYS A 88 4.42 -2.62 15.53
N ALA A 89 4.77 -1.58 14.79
CA ALA A 89 5.23 -1.71 13.40
C ALA A 89 6.64 -1.12 13.23
N VAL A 90 7.53 -1.89 12.60
CA VAL A 90 8.78 -1.37 12.04
C VAL A 90 8.51 -1.01 10.58
N LEU A 91 8.64 0.27 10.26
CA LEU A 91 8.52 0.80 8.91
C LEU A 91 9.93 0.88 8.33
N SER A 92 10.23 0.03 7.37
CA SER A 92 11.60 -0.14 6.88
C SER A 92 11.72 0.24 5.42
N GLY A 93 12.68 1.10 5.14
CA GLY A 93 13.05 1.58 3.82
C GLY A 93 13.72 2.93 3.90
N GLY A 94 14.94 2.99 3.41
CA GLY A 94 15.73 4.21 3.36
C GLY A 94 15.26 5.17 2.28
N LYS A 95 16.12 6.10 1.92
CA LYS A 95 15.91 7.08 0.88
C LYS A 95 16.65 6.64 -0.38
N GLY A 96 15.90 6.37 -1.45
CA GLY A 96 16.45 6.03 -2.75
C GLY A 96 16.75 7.25 -3.62
N ASP A 97 17.31 7.01 -4.81
CA ASP A 97 17.58 8.06 -5.79
C ASP A 97 16.28 8.70 -6.28
N GLY A 98 16.23 10.04 -6.29
CA GLY A 98 15.05 10.81 -6.68
C GLY A 98 13.97 10.92 -5.59
N GLU A 99 14.15 10.31 -4.44
CA GLU A 99 13.25 10.44 -3.30
C GLU A 99 13.61 11.66 -2.43
N ASN A 100 12.62 12.42 -1.99
CA ASN A 100 12.83 13.56 -1.09
C ASN A 100 12.79 13.16 0.39
N ILE A 101 12.08 12.09 0.71
CA ILE A 101 11.95 11.49 2.05
C ILE A 101 12.21 9.99 1.96
N SER A 102 12.52 9.35 3.09
CA SER A 102 12.64 7.90 3.16
C SER A 102 11.27 7.20 2.97
N GLU A 103 11.29 5.96 2.52
CA GLU A 103 10.09 5.14 2.42
C GLU A 103 9.45 4.93 3.80
N ALA A 104 10.26 4.74 4.84
CA ALA A 104 9.83 4.64 6.22
C ALA A 104 9.13 5.90 6.71
N GLU A 105 9.66 7.09 6.41
CA GLU A 105 9.04 8.37 6.76
C GLU A 105 7.72 8.57 6.03
N ALA A 106 7.63 8.20 4.75
CA ALA A 106 6.38 8.28 4.00
C ALA A 106 5.28 7.41 4.62
N MET A 107 5.61 6.17 5.01
CA MET A 107 4.68 5.28 5.71
C MET A 107 4.31 5.81 7.10
N TYR A 108 5.27 6.37 7.84
CA TYR A 108 5.04 6.96 9.16
C TYR A 108 3.99 8.08 9.10
N ARG A 109 4.18 9.05 8.17
CA ARG A 109 3.22 10.15 7.96
C ARG A 109 1.83 9.63 7.59
N TYR A 110 1.78 8.62 6.75
CA TYR A 110 0.51 8.02 6.35
C TYR A 110 -0.21 7.39 7.54
N LEU A 111 0.46 6.56 8.32
CA LEU A 111 -0.16 5.84 9.45
C LEU A 111 -0.56 6.78 10.60
N THR A 112 0.27 7.75 10.94
CA THR A 112 -0.06 8.75 11.96
C THR A 112 -1.19 9.68 11.50
N GLY A 113 -1.23 10.05 10.24
CA GLY A 113 -2.34 10.81 9.63
C GLY A 113 -3.67 10.05 9.63
N HIS A 114 -3.65 8.72 9.78
CA HIS A 114 -4.83 7.86 9.93
C HIS A 114 -5.08 7.44 11.40
N GLY A 115 -4.44 8.08 12.36
CA GLY A 115 -4.74 7.90 13.78
C GLY A 115 -3.94 6.83 14.51
N ILE A 116 -2.95 6.20 13.88
CA ILE A 116 -2.04 5.29 14.59
C ILE A 116 -1.09 6.10 15.47
N ASN A 117 -1.00 5.75 16.77
CA ASN A 117 -0.06 6.41 17.69
C ASN A 117 1.39 6.19 17.23
N GLY A 118 2.16 7.29 17.13
CA GLY A 118 3.56 7.28 16.72
C GLY A 118 4.47 6.41 17.60
N ASP A 119 4.16 6.22 18.88
CA ASP A 119 4.91 5.36 19.80
C ASP A 119 4.86 3.87 19.43
N ARG A 120 3.92 3.50 18.58
CA ARG A 120 3.80 2.15 18.02
C ARG A 120 4.59 1.96 16.72
N LEU A 121 5.16 3.02 16.17
CA LEU A 121 5.80 3.05 14.86
C LEU A 121 7.30 3.30 15.01
N ILE A 122 8.10 2.33 14.61
CA ILE A 122 9.57 2.39 14.63
C ILE A 122 10.04 2.60 13.19
N ARG A 123 10.76 3.68 12.90
CA ARG A 123 11.32 3.92 11.57
C ARG A 123 12.72 3.30 11.46
N GLU A 124 12.92 2.61 10.35
CA GLU A 124 14.21 2.12 9.90
C GLU A 124 14.46 2.73 8.51
N GLU A 125 15.40 3.66 8.42
CA GLU A 125 15.62 4.56 7.29
C GLU A 125 17.00 4.38 6.62
N GLU A 126 17.76 3.37 7.04
CA GLU A 126 19.14 3.17 6.59
C GLU A 126 19.26 2.13 5.47
N SER A 127 18.26 1.25 5.34
CA SER A 127 18.28 0.14 4.40
C SER A 127 18.13 0.58 2.94
N THR A 128 18.90 -0.07 2.07
CA THR A 128 18.87 0.16 0.60
C THR A 128 18.46 -1.09 -0.18
N SER A 129 18.23 -2.20 0.50
CA SER A 129 17.83 -3.46 -0.09
C SER A 129 16.83 -4.23 0.77
N THR A 130 16.04 -5.13 0.15
CA THR A 130 15.08 -5.97 0.90
C THR A 130 15.75 -6.80 2.01
N LYS A 131 17.01 -7.20 1.82
CA LYS A 131 17.77 -7.92 2.83
C LYS A 131 18.06 -7.02 4.03
N GLU A 132 18.58 -5.84 3.78
CA GLU A 132 18.87 -4.84 4.80
C GLU A 132 17.60 -4.38 5.52
N ASN A 133 16.50 -4.17 4.79
CA ASN A 133 15.19 -3.87 5.38
C ASN A 133 14.86 -4.83 6.53
N LEU A 134 15.01 -6.12 6.31
CA LEU A 134 14.70 -7.12 7.32
C LEU A 134 15.78 -7.20 8.41
N GLU A 135 17.06 -7.21 8.04
CA GLU A 135 18.17 -7.30 9.01
C GLU A 135 18.18 -6.09 9.95
N PHE A 136 17.96 -4.88 9.41
CA PHE A 136 17.94 -3.66 10.22
C PHE A 136 16.66 -3.54 11.05
N SER A 137 15.52 -3.99 10.51
CA SER A 137 14.28 -4.10 11.28
C SER A 137 14.44 -5.05 12.47
N CYS A 138 15.07 -6.21 12.28
CA CYS A 138 15.36 -7.15 13.37
C CYS A 138 16.24 -6.53 14.46
N ARG A 139 17.25 -5.74 14.06
CA ARG A 139 18.09 -4.99 15.02
C ARG A 139 17.30 -3.94 15.79
N LYS A 140 16.36 -3.23 15.13
CA LYS A 140 15.47 -2.24 15.77
C LYS A 140 14.50 -2.91 16.78
N ILE A 141 14.05 -4.14 16.53
CA ILE A 141 13.24 -4.93 17.46
C ILE A 141 14.05 -5.34 18.70
N GLY A 142 15.29 -5.74 18.50
CA GLY A 142 16.27 -6.00 19.59
C GLY A 142 16.05 -7.31 20.38
N THR A 143 15.06 -8.13 20.02
CA THR A 143 14.78 -9.43 20.64
C THR A 143 14.27 -10.41 19.60
N THR A 144 14.56 -11.70 19.80
CA THR A 144 14.01 -12.82 19.01
C THR A 144 12.86 -13.53 19.73
N ASP A 145 12.65 -13.22 21.00
CA ASP A 145 11.54 -13.76 21.80
C ASP A 145 10.27 -12.92 21.59
N CYS A 146 9.83 -12.84 20.35
CA CYS A 146 8.62 -12.14 19.97
C CYS A 146 8.06 -12.68 18.63
N SER A 147 6.76 -12.50 18.45
CA SER A 147 6.09 -12.88 17.20
C SER A 147 6.15 -11.74 16.19
N VAL A 148 6.67 -12.04 14.99
CA VAL A 148 6.86 -11.04 13.93
C VAL A 148 6.14 -11.43 12.66
N GLY A 149 5.43 -10.47 12.02
CA GLY A 149 4.86 -10.62 10.69
C GLY A 149 5.55 -9.69 9.70
N VAL A 150 5.52 -10.04 8.41
CA VAL A 150 6.08 -9.21 7.34
C VAL A 150 4.98 -8.78 6.38
N VAL A 151 4.87 -7.47 6.15
CA VAL A 151 3.95 -6.87 5.19
C VAL A 151 4.72 -6.53 3.92
N THR A 152 4.40 -7.24 2.84
CA THR A 152 5.03 -7.07 1.52
C THR A 152 4.08 -7.52 0.40
N ASN A 153 4.46 -7.32 -0.86
CA ASN A 153 3.69 -7.79 -2.01
C ASN A 153 3.94 -9.29 -2.28
N ASN A 154 2.99 -9.95 -2.93
CA ASN A 154 2.95 -11.41 -3.12
C ASN A 154 4.25 -12.05 -3.61
N PHE A 155 4.98 -11.40 -4.52
CA PHE A 155 6.22 -11.97 -5.09
C PHE A 155 7.40 -11.99 -4.11
N HIS A 156 7.32 -11.22 -3.02
CA HIS A 156 8.41 -11.09 -2.03
C HIS A 156 8.13 -11.85 -0.72
N VAL A 157 6.95 -12.44 -0.56
CA VAL A 157 6.56 -13.14 0.69
C VAL A 157 7.54 -14.26 1.03
N TRP A 158 7.89 -15.10 0.06
CA TRP A 158 8.83 -16.22 0.29
C TRP A 158 10.23 -15.74 0.65
N ARG A 159 10.72 -14.68 -0.02
CA ARG A 159 12.03 -14.09 0.29
C ARG A 159 12.02 -13.44 1.68
N GLY A 160 10.98 -12.70 2.02
CA GLY A 160 10.81 -12.10 3.35
C GLY A 160 10.78 -13.13 4.46
N ALA A 161 10.00 -14.21 4.30
CA ALA A 161 9.94 -15.30 5.27
C ALA A 161 11.27 -16.05 5.44
N ALA A 162 12.02 -16.26 4.34
CA ALA A 162 13.33 -16.92 4.41
C ALA A 162 14.37 -16.08 5.17
N ILE A 163 14.36 -14.77 5.01
CA ILE A 163 15.28 -13.87 5.71
C ILE A 163 14.86 -13.70 7.18
N ALA A 164 13.56 -13.55 7.47
CA ALA A 164 13.06 -13.46 8.84
C ALA A 164 13.48 -14.71 9.67
N ARG A 165 13.39 -15.93 9.10
CA ARG A 165 13.89 -17.14 9.74
C ARG A 165 15.39 -17.11 10.01
N LYS A 166 16.20 -16.51 9.13
CA LYS A 166 17.66 -16.35 9.37
C LYS A 166 17.95 -15.33 10.48
N CYS A 167 17.05 -14.39 10.72
CA CYS A 167 17.12 -13.45 11.82
C CYS A 167 16.63 -14.04 13.16
N GLY A 168 16.16 -15.30 13.17
CA GLY A 168 15.75 -16.01 14.39
C GLY A 168 14.25 -15.94 14.70
N PHE A 169 13.40 -15.49 13.74
CA PHE A 169 11.92 -15.42 13.87
C PHE A 169 11.21 -16.58 13.22
#